data_a804871e69285bd8cf18f7cd7b705477
#
_entry.id   a804871e69285bd8cf18f7cd7b705477
#
_cell.length_a   1.000
_cell.length_b   1.000
_cell.length_c   1.000
_cell.angle_alpha   90.00
_cell.angle_beta   90.00
_cell.angle_gamma   90.00
#
_symmetry.space_group_name_H-M   'P 1'
#
loop_
_entity.id
_entity.type
_entity.pdbx_description
1 polymer ?
#
loop_
_entity_poly.entity_id
_entity_poly.type
_entity_poly.pdbx_seq_one_letter_code
_entity_poly.pdbx_strand_id
1 'polypeptide(L)'
;MLQLDEDQIKETLKHYQEITQQIHARVLSIRQMMDETNNQRIEIASYPKIDFGKTSTRCGTRKDLLDVYERYQELIEEKEENFAEELRELLVRAESVKRVYLCYQALGNEAYEIVDKLYIKKIPYKAVEAESGLNHRIFEEKRKLAIKEIQRLYESDRSDMQIVRYSNQRSHKKKRTVVEVDGQMSMMDFMNQEKAETESKTGNG
;
A
#
# COMPACT_ATOMS: atom_id res chain seq x y z
N MET A 1 8.15 -7.79 12.22
CA MET A 1 7.89 -6.48 11.58
C MET A 1 9.15 -5.64 11.68
N LEU A 2 9.55 -4.97 10.58
CA LEU A 2 10.67 -4.04 10.58
C LEU A 2 10.26 -2.80 11.42
N GLN A 3 11.09 -2.42 12.38
CA GLN A 3 10.93 -1.12 13.05
C GLN A 3 11.24 -0.03 12.02
N LEU A 4 10.27 0.83 11.75
CA LEU A 4 10.49 1.99 10.88
C LEU A 4 10.83 3.20 11.76
N ASP A 5 11.95 3.84 11.42
CA ASP A 5 12.35 5.10 12.03
C ASP A 5 11.48 6.26 11.51
N GLU A 6 11.36 7.33 12.31
CA GLU A 6 10.59 8.52 11.94
C GLU A 6 11.03 9.11 10.59
N ASP A 7 12.34 9.06 10.30
CA ASP A 7 12.86 9.62 9.06
C ASP A 7 12.54 8.72 7.84
N GLN A 8 12.53 7.40 8.03
CA GLN A 8 12.07 6.45 7.00
C GLN A 8 10.59 6.64 6.67
N ILE A 9 9.76 6.92 7.67
CA ILE A 9 8.33 7.23 7.46
C ILE A 9 8.17 8.50 6.62
N LYS A 10 8.91 9.57 6.95
CA LYS A 10 8.89 10.85 6.21
C LYS A 10 9.32 10.67 4.76
N GLU A 11 10.44 9.95 4.54
CA GLU A 11 10.94 9.66 3.19
C GLU A 11 9.98 8.77 2.39
N THR A 12 9.39 7.75 3.02
CA THR A 12 8.38 6.89 2.38
C THR A 12 7.16 7.71 1.94
N LEU A 13 6.68 8.63 2.78
CA LEU A 13 5.55 9.49 2.42
C LEU A 13 5.88 10.46 1.30
N LYS A 14 7.06 11.11 1.34
CA LYS A 14 7.51 12.03 0.28
C LYS A 14 7.63 11.38 -1.08
N HIS A 15 8.10 10.14 -1.11
CA HIS A 15 8.41 9.41 -2.33
C HIS A 15 7.44 8.25 -2.60
N TYR A 16 6.28 8.23 -1.94
CA TYR A 16 5.31 7.14 -2.03
C TYR A 16 4.98 6.74 -3.47
N GLN A 17 4.66 7.72 -4.32
CA GLN A 17 4.30 7.46 -5.71
C GLN A 17 5.49 6.91 -6.51
N GLU A 18 6.67 7.50 -6.32
CA GLU A 18 7.91 7.10 -7.00
C GLU A 18 8.30 5.68 -6.59
N ILE A 19 8.28 5.37 -5.28
CA ILE A 19 8.59 4.03 -4.76
C ILE A 19 7.60 3.00 -5.31
N THR A 20 6.30 3.31 -5.30
CA THR A 20 5.27 2.39 -5.81
C THR A 20 5.44 2.13 -7.30
N GLN A 21 5.73 3.16 -8.10
CA GLN A 21 6.01 3.02 -9.52
C GLN A 21 7.27 2.21 -9.80
N GLN A 22 8.35 2.44 -9.04
CA GLN A 22 9.59 1.67 -9.16
C GLN A 22 9.37 0.18 -8.86
N ILE A 23 8.66 -0.13 -7.75
CA ILE A 23 8.33 -1.52 -7.40
C ILE A 23 7.51 -2.16 -8.51
N HIS A 24 6.48 -1.48 -9.00
CA HIS A 24 5.62 -2.00 -10.07
C HIS A 24 6.39 -2.24 -11.36
N ALA A 25 7.22 -1.30 -11.78
CA ALA A 25 8.07 -1.43 -12.97
C ALA A 25 9.04 -2.61 -12.83
N ARG A 26 9.65 -2.79 -11.64
CA ARG A 26 10.56 -3.91 -11.39
C ARG A 26 9.85 -5.26 -11.40
N VAL A 27 8.66 -5.37 -10.80
CA VAL A 27 7.83 -6.59 -10.85
C VAL A 27 7.47 -6.95 -12.29
N LEU A 28 7.10 -5.98 -13.13
CA LEU A 28 6.83 -6.23 -14.55
C LEU A 28 8.08 -6.71 -15.29
N SER A 29 9.24 -6.10 -15.03
CA SER A 29 10.52 -6.52 -15.62
C SER A 29 10.90 -7.95 -15.24
N ILE A 30 10.72 -8.33 -13.95
CA ILE A 30 10.99 -9.72 -13.51
C ILE A 30 10.03 -10.68 -14.20
N ARG A 31 8.74 -10.35 -14.30
CA ARG A 31 7.76 -11.19 -15.00
C ARG A 31 8.15 -11.43 -16.45
N GLN A 32 8.57 -10.37 -17.14
CA GLN A 32 9.05 -10.50 -18.53
C GLN A 32 10.27 -11.42 -18.61
N MET A 33 11.26 -11.26 -17.73
CA MET A 33 12.44 -12.14 -17.68
C MET A 33 12.08 -13.59 -17.37
N MET A 34 11.09 -13.84 -16.51
CA MET A 34 10.58 -15.19 -16.23
C MET A 34 9.90 -15.79 -17.48
N ASP A 35 9.11 -15.01 -18.21
CA ASP A 35 8.46 -15.46 -19.44
C ASP A 35 9.51 -15.79 -20.52
N GLU A 36 10.56 -14.97 -20.68
CA GLU A 36 11.68 -15.23 -21.57
C GLU A 36 12.43 -16.51 -21.20
N THR A 37 12.68 -16.72 -19.89
CA THR A 37 13.33 -17.92 -19.38
C THR A 37 12.49 -19.19 -19.66
N ASN A 38 11.17 -19.11 -19.45
CA ASN A 38 10.24 -20.20 -19.78
C ASN A 38 10.23 -20.51 -21.29
N ASN A 39 10.24 -19.49 -22.14
CA ASN A 39 10.30 -19.68 -23.59
C ASN A 39 11.61 -20.38 -24.01
N GLN A 40 12.74 -20.00 -23.43
CA GLN A 40 14.02 -20.66 -23.63
C GLN A 40 13.99 -22.13 -23.21
N ARG A 41 13.35 -22.44 -22.06
CA ARG A 41 13.17 -23.83 -21.59
C ARG A 41 12.34 -24.65 -22.59
N ILE A 42 11.24 -24.11 -23.13
CA ILE A 42 10.39 -24.75 -24.10
C ILE A 42 11.16 -24.97 -25.43
N GLU A 43 11.90 -23.97 -25.89
CA GLU A 43 12.71 -24.06 -27.09
C GLU A 43 13.70 -25.19 -26.99
N ILE A 44 14.45 -25.30 -25.90
CA ILE A 44 15.44 -26.38 -25.68
C ILE A 44 14.77 -27.75 -25.60
N ALA A 45 13.62 -27.84 -24.90
CA ALA A 45 12.87 -29.09 -24.80
C ALA A 45 12.30 -29.54 -26.17
N SER A 46 12.12 -28.61 -27.08
CA SER A 46 11.56 -28.87 -28.42
C SER A 46 12.61 -29.31 -29.45
N TYR A 47 13.92 -29.18 -29.17
CA TYR A 47 14.95 -29.68 -30.08
C TYR A 47 14.76 -31.19 -30.29
N PRO A 48 14.71 -31.65 -31.56
CA PRO A 48 14.56 -33.07 -31.86
C PRO A 48 15.70 -33.84 -31.19
N LYS A 49 15.37 -34.90 -30.45
CA LYS A 49 16.37 -35.82 -29.91
C LYS A 49 17.20 -36.35 -31.04
N ILE A 50 18.42 -35.84 -31.19
CA ILE A 50 19.34 -36.32 -32.23
C ILE A 50 19.69 -37.76 -31.80
N ASP A 51 19.21 -38.71 -32.58
CA ASP A 51 19.56 -40.14 -32.39
C ASP A 51 21.03 -40.33 -32.75
N PHE A 52 21.89 -40.34 -31.71
CA PHE A 52 23.33 -40.55 -31.85
C PHE A 52 23.70 -41.99 -32.16
N GLY A 53 22.73 -42.81 -32.58
CA GLY A 53 22.85 -44.25 -32.73
C GLY A 53 23.86 -44.74 -33.75
N LYS A 54 24.53 -43.96 -34.55
CA LYS A 54 25.54 -44.42 -35.55
C LYS A 54 26.53 -43.33 -35.94
N THR A 55 27.47 -42.97 -35.08
CA THR A 55 28.68 -42.30 -35.59
C THR A 55 29.93 -42.76 -34.81
N SER A 56 30.75 -43.32 -35.65
CA SER A 56 32.14 -43.71 -35.50
C SER A 56 32.97 -42.93 -34.51
N THR A 57 33.60 -43.70 -33.64
CA THR A 57 34.77 -43.43 -32.82
C THR A 57 35.77 -42.47 -33.45
N ARG A 58 35.81 -41.21 -33.02
CA ARG A 58 37.03 -40.41 -32.98
C ARG A 58 37.11 -39.69 -31.66
N CYS A 59 38.13 -40.07 -30.93
CA CYS A 59 38.51 -39.63 -29.61
C CYS A 59 38.77 -38.11 -29.62
N GLY A 60 37.88 -37.38 -29.08
CA GLY A 60 38.01 -36.00 -28.59
C GLY A 60 36.99 -35.87 -27.51
N THR A 61 37.36 -35.32 -26.37
CA THR A 61 36.47 -35.14 -25.24
C THR A 61 35.18 -34.42 -25.69
N ARG A 62 34.22 -35.22 -26.18
CA ARG A 62 32.85 -34.75 -26.36
C ARG A 62 32.36 -34.40 -24.99
N LYS A 63 32.25 -33.11 -24.71
CA LYS A 63 31.30 -32.69 -23.68
C LYS A 63 29.98 -33.30 -24.09
N ASP A 64 29.51 -34.22 -23.27
CA ASP A 64 28.29 -34.94 -23.58
C ASP A 64 27.19 -33.91 -23.71
N LEU A 65 26.35 -34.02 -24.71
CA LEU A 65 25.23 -33.08 -24.91
C LEU A 65 24.35 -33.07 -23.66
N LEU A 66 24.34 -34.19 -22.95
CA LEU A 66 23.68 -34.34 -21.64
C LEU A 66 24.28 -33.38 -20.60
N ASP A 67 25.61 -33.29 -20.47
CA ASP A 67 26.28 -32.36 -19.54
C ASP A 67 25.96 -30.91 -19.84
N VAL A 68 25.81 -30.57 -21.12
CA VAL A 68 25.43 -29.21 -21.53
C VAL A 68 23.97 -28.92 -21.16
N TYR A 69 23.08 -29.91 -21.37
CA TYR A 69 21.67 -29.81 -21.02
C TYR A 69 21.46 -29.68 -19.52
N GLU A 70 22.13 -30.53 -18.71
CA GLU A 70 22.07 -30.48 -17.25
C GLU A 70 22.55 -29.14 -16.71
N ARG A 71 23.70 -28.64 -17.16
CA ARG A 71 24.19 -27.30 -16.78
C ARG A 71 23.23 -26.18 -17.14
N TYR A 72 22.55 -26.31 -18.27
CA TYR A 72 21.60 -25.30 -18.70
C TYR A 72 20.34 -25.35 -17.84
N GLN A 73 19.88 -26.53 -17.44
CA GLN A 73 18.78 -26.66 -16.49
C GLN A 73 19.14 -26.06 -15.13
N GLU A 74 20.33 -26.37 -14.60
CA GLU A 74 20.82 -25.75 -13.36
C GLU A 74 20.83 -24.23 -13.42
N LEU A 75 21.27 -23.64 -14.53
CA LEU A 75 21.28 -22.19 -14.73
C LEU A 75 19.88 -21.58 -14.79
N ILE A 76 18.91 -22.30 -15.37
CA ILE A 76 17.52 -21.87 -15.39
C ILE A 76 16.91 -21.89 -13.99
N GLU A 77 17.12 -22.99 -13.26
CA GLU A 77 16.63 -23.14 -11.88
C GLU A 77 17.20 -22.07 -10.95
N GLU A 78 18.50 -21.80 -11.04
CA GLU A 78 19.14 -20.71 -10.29
C GLU A 78 18.54 -19.35 -10.60
N LYS A 79 18.26 -19.06 -11.88
CA LYS A 79 17.59 -17.81 -12.26
C LYS A 79 16.16 -17.70 -11.74
N GLU A 80 15.39 -18.79 -11.80
CA GLU A 80 14.02 -18.84 -11.29
C GLU A 80 13.98 -18.61 -9.77
N GLU A 81 14.92 -19.20 -9.02
CA GLU A 81 15.07 -18.98 -7.58
C GLU A 81 15.41 -17.53 -7.27
N ASN A 82 16.37 -16.94 -7.99
CA ASN A 82 16.76 -15.53 -7.81
C ASN A 82 15.59 -14.59 -8.10
N PHE A 83 14.80 -14.83 -9.14
CA PHE A 83 13.60 -14.05 -9.44
C PHE A 83 12.53 -14.20 -8.36
N ALA A 84 12.33 -15.40 -7.84
CA ALA A 84 11.37 -15.65 -6.77
C ALA A 84 11.77 -14.95 -5.47
N GLU A 85 13.06 -14.93 -5.14
CA GLU A 85 13.57 -14.20 -3.96
C GLU A 85 13.41 -12.69 -4.12
N GLU A 86 13.81 -12.12 -5.25
CA GLU A 86 13.63 -10.69 -5.52
C GLU A 86 12.16 -10.28 -5.49
N LEU A 87 11.25 -11.10 -6.02
CA LEU A 87 9.81 -10.85 -5.94
C LEU A 87 9.30 -10.83 -4.50
N ARG A 88 9.79 -11.74 -3.64
CA ARG A 88 9.41 -11.75 -2.22
C ARG A 88 9.86 -10.47 -1.51
N GLU A 89 11.09 -10.03 -1.76
CA GLU A 89 11.61 -8.78 -1.20
C GLU A 89 10.79 -7.56 -1.65
N LEU A 90 10.47 -7.50 -2.94
CA LEU A 90 9.65 -6.43 -3.50
C LEU A 90 8.24 -6.42 -2.92
N LEU A 91 7.63 -7.59 -2.69
CA LEU A 91 6.31 -7.71 -2.06
C LEU A 91 6.34 -7.23 -0.61
N VAL A 92 7.33 -7.65 0.18
CA VAL A 92 7.50 -7.19 1.57
C VAL A 92 7.68 -5.68 1.62
N ARG A 93 8.47 -5.12 0.71
CA ARG A 93 8.66 -3.67 0.59
C ARG A 93 7.36 -2.96 0.19
N ALA A 94 6.62 -3.50 -0.77
CA ALA A 94 5.34 -2.94 -1.21
C ALA A 94 4.30 -2.93 -0.08
N GLU A 95 4.22 -4.02 0.69
CA GLU A 95 3.35 -4.11 1.87
C GLU A 95 3.71 -3.09 2.94
N SER A 96 5.01 -2.91 3.23
CA SER A 96 5.49 -1.92 4.18
C SER A 96 5.12 -0.51 3.76
N VAL A 97 5.37 -0.14 2.50
CA VAL A 97 5.04 1.17 1.94
C VAL A 97 3.53 1.42 1.95
N LYS A 98 2.73 0.43 1.55
CA LYS A 98 1.27 0.48 1.59
C LYS A 98 0.77 0.67 3.01
N ARG A 99 1.31 -0.06 3.99
CA ARG A 99 0.92 0.05 5.40
C ARG A 99 1.20 1.43 5.96
N VAL A 100 2.37 2.04 5.67
CA VAL A 100 2.67 3.43 6.06
C VAL A 100 1.62 4.40 5.50
N TYR A 101 1.25 4.23 4.23
CA TYR A 101 0.24 5.07 3.58
C TYR A 101 -1.15 4.90 4.21
N LEU A 102 -1.56 3.67 4.56
CA LEU A 102 -2.81 3.42 5.27
C LEU A 102 -2.83 4.04 6.68
N CYS A 103 -1.70 3.96 7.41
CA CYS A 103 -1.55 4.60 8.71
C CYS A 103 -1.65 6.12 8.62
N TYR A 104 -1.04 6.72 7.58
CA TYR A 104 -1.20 8.15 7.27
C TYR A 104 -2.67 8.51 7.02
N GLN A 105 -3.41 7.74 6.22
CA GLN A 105 -4.83 7.97 5.95
C GLN A 105 -5.69 7.83 7.22
N ALA A 106 -5.24 7.06 8.20
CA ALA A 106 -5.95 6.86 9.47
C ALA A 106 -5.72 7.97 10.49
N LEU A 107 -4.90 8.98 10.19
CA LEU A 107 -4.67 10.12 11.07
C LEU A 107 -5.94 10.95 11.29
N GLY A 108 -5.99 11.70 12.40
CA GLY A 108 -7.02 12.72 12.61
C GLY A 108 -6.86 13.89 11.64
N ASN A 109 -7.96 14.60 11.35
CA ASN A 109 -8.01 15.60 10.27
C ASN A 109 -6.90 16.66 10.35
N GLU A 110 -6.61 17.22 11.52
CA GLU A 110 -5.53 18.23 11.66
C GLU A 110 -4.17 17.63 11.37
N ALA A 111 -3.89 16.44 11.94
CA ALA A 111 -2.64 15.73 11.72
C ALA A 111 -2.50 15.29 10.26
N TYR A 112 -3.59 14.81 9.66
CA TYR A 112 -3.66 14.44 8.25
C TYR A 112 -3.31 15.63 7.35
N GLU A 113 -3.94 16.80 7.56
CA GLU A 113 -3.70 17.99 6.75
C GLU A 113 -2.25 18.47 6.82
N ILE A 114 -1.63 18.45 8.01
CA ILE A 114 -0.22 18.83 8.18
C ILE A 114 0.70 17.86 7.41
N VAL A 115 0.49 16.56 7.58
CA VAL A 115 1.32 15.52 6.94
C VAL A 115 1.11 15.52 5.42
N ASP A 116 -0.14 15.66 4.94
CA ASP A 116 -0.49 15.73 3.52
C ASP A 116 0.23 16.90 2.83
N LYS A 117 0.11 18.10 3.40
CA LYS A 117 0.72 19.30 2.84
C LYS A 117 2.24 19.23 2.82
N LEU A 118 2.87 18.75 3.91
CA LEU A 118 4.32 18.72 4.03
C LEU A 118 4.99 17.61 3.21
N TYR A 119 4.43 16.39 3.26
CA TYR A 119 5.11 15.21 2.72
C TYR A 119 4.52 14.72 1.40
N ILE A 120 3.20 14.76 1.22
CA ILE A 120 2.57 14.31 -0.02
C ILE A 120 2.57 15.43 -1.07
N LYS A 121 2.08 16.63 -0.71
CA LYS A 121 2.05 17.79 -1.61
C LYS A 121 3.39 18.53 -1.69
N LYS A 122 4.34 18.18 -0.82
CA LYS A 122 5.70 18.76 -0.79
C LYS A 122 5.69 20.30 -0.69
N ILE A 123 4.71 20.88 0.02
CA ILE A 123 4.60 22.32 0.21
C ILE A 123 5.69 22.78 1.20
N PRO A 124 6.35 23.92 0.96
CA PRO A 124 7.38 24.43 1.86
C PRO A 124 6.86 24.61 3.29
N TYR A 125 7.67 24.20 4.27
CA TYR A 125 7.32 24.20 5.70
C TYR A 125 6.73 25.54 6.17
N LYS A 126 7.38 26.66 5.83
CA LYS A 126 6.94 28.02 6.23
C LYS A 126 5.55 28.36 5.69
N ALA A 127 5.21 27.88 4.49
CA ALA A 127 3.90 28.13 3.88
C ALA A 127 2.78 27.34 4.62
N VAL A 128 3.04 26.07 4.97
CA VAL A 128 2.09 25.23 5.71
C VAL A 128 1.89 25.77 7.13
N GLU A 129 2.98 26.22 7.78
CA GLU A 129 2.93 26.82 9.11
C GLU A 129 2.09 28.09 9.11
N ALA A 130 2.32 29.00 8.15
CA ALA A 130 1.57 30.24 8.02
C ALA A 130 0.06 29.98 7.75
N GLU A 131 -0.24 29.00 6.91
CA GLU A 131 -1.62 28.62 6.57
C GLU A 131 -2.35 27.99 7.78
N SER A 132 -1.62 27.27 8.65
CA SER A 132 -2.20 26.61 9.83
C SER A 132 -2.67 27.61 10.91
N GLY A 133 -2.16 28.84 10.90
CA GLY A 133 -2.41 29.85 11.92
C GLY A 133 -1.88 29.49 13.32
N LEU A 134 -1.06 28.42 13.43
CA LEU A 134 -0.52 27.95 14.68
C LEU A 134 0.84 28.60 14.97
N ASN A 135 1.14 28.75 16.27
CA ASN A 135 2.49 29.14 16.66
C ASN A 135 3.49 28.02 16.29
N HIS A 136 4.70 28.39 15.87
CA HIS A 136 5.79 27.49 15.47
C HIS A 136 5.97 26.28 16.39
N ARG A 137 6.01 26.52 17.68
CA ARG A 137 6.19 25.43 18.67
C ARG A 137 5.04 24.43 18.65
N ILE A 138 3.79 24.92 18.59
CA ILE A 138 2.59 24.07 18.55
C ILE A 138 2.52 23.31 17.23
N PHE A 139 2.87 23.96 16.12
CA PHE A 139 2.91 23.32 14.82
C PHE A 139 3.92 22.15 14.77
N GLU A 140 5.14 22.39 15.31
CA GLU A 140 6.18 21.35 15.41
C GLU A 140 5.76 20.19 16.32
N GLU A 141 5.14 20.47 17.46
CA GLU A 141 4.62 19.44 18.34
C GLU A 141 3.54 18.58 17.64
N LYS A 142 2.59 19.22 16.95
CA LYS A 142 1.55 18.50 16.19
C LYS A 142 2.14 17.67 15.06
N ARG A 143 3.12 18.19 14.34
CA ARG A 143 3.84 17.46 13.27
C ARG A 143 4.53 16.21 13.82
N LYS A 144 5.29 16.37 14.91
CA LYS A 144 5.99 15.24 15.57
C LYS A 144 5.00 14.19 16.10
N LEU A 145 3.92 14.62 16.73
CA LEU A 145 2.87 13.73 17.21
C LEU A 145 2.20 12.97 16.07
N ALA A 146 1.98 13.61 14.93
CA ALA A 146 1.42 12.94 13.76
C ALA A 146 2.32 11.82 13.23
N ILE A 147 3.64 12.06 13.13
CA ILE A 147 4.61 11.02 12.71
C ILE A 147 4.67 9.88 13.72
N LYS A 148 4.70 10.19 15.02
CA LYS A 148 4.68 9.17 16.07
C LYS A 148 3.36 8.36 16.07
N GLU A 149 2.24 8.96 15.73
CA GLU A 149 0.97 8.23 15.60
C GLU A 149 1.01 7.28 14.39
N ILE A 150 1.60 7.68 13.26
CA ILE A 150 1.84 6.78 12.13
C ILE A 150 2.71 5.60 12.56
N GLN A 151 3.83 5.86 13.25
CA GLN A 151 4.72 4.81 13.74
C GLN A 151 3.99 3.85 14.67
N ARG A 152 3.24 4.35 15.64
CA ARG A 152 2.44 3.55 16.57
C ARG A 152 1.39 2.68 15.86
N LEU A 153 0.72 3.23 14.85
CA LEU A 153 -0.25 2.48 14.05
C LEU A 153 0.43 1.41 13.21
N TYR A 154 1.60 1.73 12.65
CA TYR A 154 2.39 0.80 11.85
C TYR A 154 2.87 -0.40 12.69
N GLU A 155 3.37 -0.16 13.89
CA GLU A 155 3.86 -1.19 14.82
C GLU A 155 2.72 -1.96 15.51
N SER A 156 1.48 -1.48 15.41
CA SER A 156 0.34 -2.16 16.03
C SER A 156 0.02 -3.48 15.32
N ASP A 157 -0.46 -4.48 16.09
CA ASP A 157 -0.91 -5.78 15.56
C ASP A 157 -2.22 -5.71 14.73
N ARG A 158 -2.68 -4.50 14.42
CA ARG A 158 -3.88 -4.30 13.62
C ARG A 158 -3.64 -4.68 12.16
N SER A 159 -4.59 -5.41 11.59
CA SER A 159 -4.58 -5.66 10.16
C SER A 159 -4.86 -4.37 9.35
N ASP A 160 -4.42 -4.33 8.09
CA ASP A 160 -4.67 -3.21 7.18
C ASP A 160 -6.17 -2.87 7.10
N MET A 161 -7.04 -3.88 7.07
CA MET A 161 -8.49 -3.69 7.07
C MET A 161 -9.02 -3.04 8.36
N GLN A 162 -8.40 -3.32 9.50
CA GLN A 162 -8.76 -2.68 10.77
C GLN A 162 -8.30 -1.21 10.80
N ILE A 163 -7.14 -0.90 10.23
CA ILE A 163 -6.65 0.48 10.09
C ILE A 163 -7.59 1.30 9.20
N VAL A 164 -8.02 0.74 8.06
CA VAL A 164 -8.99 1.39 7.16
C VAL A 164 -10.34 1.62 7.86
N ARG A 165 -10.85 0.64 8.60
CA ARG A 165 -12.10 0.81 9.38
C ARG A 165 -11.99 1.90 10.45
N TYR A 166 -10.84 1.99 11.11
CA TYR A 166 -10.56 3.02 12.09
C TYR A 166 -10.57 4.43 11.47
N SER A 167 -9.99 4.58 10.29
CA SER A 167 -10.04 5.81 9.48
C SER A 167 -11.49 6.21 9.16
N ASN A 168 -12.28 5.28 8.62
CA ASN A 168 -13.68 5.51 8.24
C ASN A 168 -14.56 5.89 9.44
N GLN A 169 -14.36 5.28 10.60
CA GLN A 169 -15.11 5.62 11.82
C GLN A 169 -14.82 7.05 12.29
N ARG A 170 -13.58 7.54 12.13
CA ARG A 170 -13.21 8.92 12.47
C ARG A 170 -13.86 9.93 11.49
N SER A 171 -13.89 9.62 10.21
CA SER A 171 -14.52 10.49 9.20
C SER A 171 -16.05 10.55 9.36
N HIS A 172 -16.71 9.47 9.77
CA HIS A 172 -18.14 9.46 10.04
C HIS A 172 -18.53 10.19 11.34
N LYS A 173 -17.70 10.15 12.38
CA LYS A 173 -17.96 10.93 13.60
C LYS A 173 -17.96 12.43 13.34
N LYS A 174 -17.16 12.93 12.37
CA LYS A 174 -17.12 14.35 12.04
C LYS A 174 -18.31 14.79 11.16
N LYS A 175 -18.92 13.89 10.38
CA LYS A 175 -20.15 14.19 9.62
C LYS A 175 -21.41 14.24 10.48
N ARG A 176 -21.38 13.68 11.71
CA ARG A 176 -22.51 13.73 12.65
C ARG A 176 -22.54 14.98 13.55
N THR A 177 -21.47 15.78 13.57
CA THR A 177 -21.51 17.09 14.21
C THR A 177 -21.98 18.12 13.20
N VAL A 178 -23.31 18.31 13.22
CA VAL A 178 -24.02 19.53 12.87
C VAL A 178 -23.95 19.93 11.40
N VAL A 179 -24.93 19.48 10.65
CA VAL A 179 -25.72 20.42 9.87
C VAL A 179 -27.08 20.43 10.59
N GLU A 180 -27.21 21.24 11.62
CA GLU A 180 -28.50 21.89 11.87
C GLU A 180 -28.76 22.75 10.63
N VAL A 181 -29.45 22.17 9.67
CA VAL A 181 -30.09 22.96 8.61
C VAL A 181 -31.21 23.68 9.33
N ASP A 182 -31.04 24.97 9.51
CA ASP A 182 -32.10 25.86 10.01
C ASP A 182 -33.39 25.56 9.21
N GLY A 183 -34.38 24.95 9.88
CA GLY A 183 -35.64 24.58 9.26
C GLY A 183 -35.92 23.07 9.15
N GLN A 184 -35.00 22.15 9.49
CA GLN A 184 -35.34 20.72 9.61
C GLN A 184 -35.87 20.42 11.01
N MET A 185 -37.19 20.25 11.12
CA MET A 185 -37.82 19.68 12.30
C MET A 185 -37.21 18.32 12.62
N SER A 186 -36.81 18.10 13.88
CA SER A 186 -36.36 16.81 14.36
C SER A 186 -37.51 15.81 14.20
N MET A 187 -37.19 14.56 13.86
CA MET A 187 -38.18 13.48 13.77
C MET A 187 -38.99 13.32 15.09
N MET A 188 -38.40 13.71 16.21
CA MET A 188 -39.07 13.77 17.53
C MET A 188 -40.10 14.91 17.59
N ASP A 189 -39.80 16.07 17.01
CA ASP A 189 -40.71 17.20 16.98
C ASP A 189 -41.90 16.94 16.07
N PHE A 190 -41.68 16.23 14.95
CA PHE A 190 -42.74 15.76 14.06
C PHE A 190 -43.67 14.79 14.76
N MET A 191 -43.14 13.77 15.48
CA MET A 191 -43.94 12.81 16.24
C MET A 191 -44.71 13.46 17.41
N ASN A 192 -44.18 14.50 18.02
CA ASN A 192 -44.86 15.24 19.09
C ASN A 192 -45.96 16.14 18.55
N GLN A 193 -45.79 16.70 17.34
CA GLN A 193 -46.84 17.44 16.65
C GLN A 193 -48.04 16.57 16.26
N GLU A 194 -47.76 15.36 15.74
CA GLU A 194 -48.81 14.39 15.37
C GLU A 194 -49.60 13.91 16.59
N LYS A 195 -48.96 13.73 17.77
CA LYS A 195 -49.65 13.43 19.02
C LYS A 195 -50.51 14.60 19.51
N ALA A 196 -50.05 15.82 19.42
CA ALA A 196 -50.82 17.01 19.82
C ALA A 196 -52.06 17.21 18.93
N GLU A 197 -51.98 16.93 17.64
CA GLU A 197 -53.08 17.02 16.70
C GLU A 197 -54.13 15.92 16.89
N THR A 198 -53.72 14.70 17.32
CA THR A 198 -54.63 13.59 17.63
C THR A 198 -55.38 13.81 18.95
N GLU A 199 -54.71 14.39 19.97
CA GLU A 199 -55.36 14.73 21.24
C GLU A 199 -56.35 15.89 21.12
N SER A 200 -56.11 16.84 20.21
CA SER A 200 -57.06 17.97 19.96
C SER A 200 -58.32 17.54 19.21
N LYS A 201 -58.28 16.42 18.47
CA LYS A 201 -59.47 15.88 17.74
C LYS A 201 -60.36 14.97 18.56
N THR A 202 -59.88 14.44 19.68
CA THR A 202 -60.63 13.56 20.57
C THR A 202 -61.31 14.26 21.76
N GLY A 203 -61.08 15.58 21.91
CA GLY A 203 -61.66 16.36 23.00
C GLY A 203 -62.94 17.15 22.70
N ASN A 204 -63.55 16.98 21.52
CA ASN A 204 -64.81 17.61 21.13
C ASN A 204 -65.84 16.55 20.65
N GLY A 205 -66.31 15.74 21.61
CA GLY A 205 -67.40 14.79 21.42
C GLY A 205 -68.31 14.78 22.65
#